data_22d070923c9f44c0013caad4a3130213
#
_entry.id   22d070923c9f44c0013caad4a3130213
#
_cell.length_a   1.000
_cell.length_b   1.000
_cell.length_c   1.000
_cell.angle_alpha   90.00
_cell.angle_beta   90.00
_cell.angle_gamma   90.00
#
_symmetry.space_group_name_H-M   'P 1'
#
loop_
_entity.id
_entity.type
_entity.pdbx_description
1 polymer ?
#
loop_
_entity_poly.entity_id
_entity_poly.type
_entity_poly.pdbx_seq_one_letter_code
_entity_poly.pdbx_strand_id
1 'polypeptide(L)'
;MAIGVILNRVFRLNNNPLFDYIYSNKESINHCYFIIPTEEFEEEAKKKAQYYYGSIQKFMYELQRYDIEPFLMSYDKLIDFCKKQAIDKVVVAGDIMSYHHEEYDILHQRKRFKQANIQVISLRANHYFNPRKTHNKQGEPYKVFTSFYRKWRPYLMIRDEYDYHLEDISKVVVKSQHKIKEDYHSYGISERDVQNRWSEFLSQDIENYKENREYLPEVLTSQLRDRKSVV
;
A
#
# COMPACT_ATOMS: atom_id res chain seq x y z
N MET A 1 5.56 -18.82 14.93
CA MET A 1 6.35 -17.59 14.69
C MET A 1 5.42 -16.40 14.75
N ALA A 2 5.83 -15.26 15.33
CA ALA A 2 5.07 -14.01 15.31
C ALA A 2 5.59 -13.13 14.15
N ILE A 3 4.67 -12.53 13.38
CA ILE A 3 5.02 -11.72 12.20
C ILE A 3 4.24 -10.40 12.19
N GLY A 4 4.90 -9.32 11.82
CA GLY A 4 4.27 -8.03 11.56
C GLY A 4 4.09 -7.79 10.06
N VAL A 5 2.92 -7.34 9.64
CA VAL A 5 2.63 -6.93 8.25
C VAL A 5 2.40 -5.44 8.24
N ILE A 6 3.34 -4.69 7.68
CA ILE A 6 3.27 -3.23 7.65
C ILE A 6 2.57 -2.80 6.36
N LEU A 7 1.31 -2.38 6.50
CA LEU A 7 0.44 -1.92 5.42
C LEU A 7 0.70 -0.43 5.12
N ASN A 8 1.95 -0.14 4.74
CA ASN A 8 2.36 1.23 4.42
C ASN A 8 1.82 1.64 3.05
N ARG A 9 0.77 2.45 3.02
CA ARG A 9 0.13 2.97 1.78
C ARG A 9 -0.28 1.86 0.80
N VAL A 10 -0.64 0.69 1.31
CA VAL A 10 -1.17 -0.43 0.53
C VAL A 10 -2.55 -0.77 1.10
N PHE A 11 -3.55 -0.01 0.67
CA PHE A 11 -4.92 -0.09 1.19
C PHE A 11 -5.86 -0.78 0.20
N ARG A 12 -5.49 -2.00 -0.21
CA ARG A 12 -6.31 -2.84 -1.06
C ARG A 12 -6.32 -4.28 -0.56
N LEU A 13 -7.46 -4.95 -0.79
CA LEU A 13 -7.65 -6.36 -0.45
C LEU A 13 -7.22 -7.28 -1.59
N ASN A 14 -7.47 -6.87 -2.84
CA ASN A 14 -7.22 -7.73 -3.99
C ASN A 14 -5.78 -7.59 -4.48
N ASN A 15 -5.26 -8.68 -5.02
CA ASN A 15 -3.94 -8.75 -5.63
C ASN A 15 -2.83 -8.11 -4.78
N ASN A 16 -2.84 -8.44 -3.48
CA ASN A 16 -1.95 -7.87 -2.49
C ASN A 16 -0.85 -8.88 -2.08
N PRO A 17 0.40 -8.66 -2.47
CA PRO A 17 1.50 -9.59 -2.18
C PRO A 17 1.79 -9.74 -0.69
N LEU A 18 1.36 -8.80 0.16
CA LEU A 18 1.53 -8.92 1.61
C LEU A 18 0.57 -9.98 2.17
N PHE A 19 -0.68 -10.00 1.70
CA PHE A 19 -1.65 -11.03 2.07
C PHE A 19 -1.28 -12.39 1.50
N ASP A 20 -0.86 -12.44 0.23
CA ASP A 20 -0.37 -13.67 -0.40
C ASP A 20 0.80 -14.29 0.39
N TYR A 21 1.75 -13.47 0.83
CA TYR A 21 2.85 -13.95 1.66
C TYR A 21 2.36 -14.58 2.97
N ILE A 22 1.39 -13.97 3.65
CA ILE A 22 0.85 -14.52 4.91
C ILE A 22 0.08 -15.81 4.61
N TYR A 23 -0.75 -15.83 3.58
CA TYR A 23 -1.51 -17.00 3.18
C TYR A 23 -0.60 -18.19 2.86
N SER A 24 0.43 -17.96 2.06
CA SER A 24 1.42 -18.99 1.66
C SER A 24 2.26 -19.53 2.84
N ASN A 25 2.36 -18.78 3.94
CA ASN A 25 3.16 -19.14 5.12
C ASN A 25 2.31 -19.41 6.37
N LYS A 26 0.99 -19.43 6.27
CA LYS A 26 0.05 -19.46 7.41
C LYS A 26 0.31 -20.59 8.40
N GLU A 27 0.70 -21.77 7.93
CA GLU A 27 0.99 -22.96 8.78
C GLU A 27 2.17 -22.74 9.75
N SER A 28 3.08 -21.83 9.42
CA SER A 28 4.25 -21.48 10.26
C SER A 28 4.02 -20.25 11.14
N ILE A 29 2.91 -19.52 10.92
CA ILE A 29 2.57 -18.29 11.61
C ILE A 29 1.59 -18.59 12.73
N ASN A 30 1.99 -18.31 13.97
CA ASN A 30 1.10 -18.43 15.14
C ASN A 30 0.34 -17.14 15.41
N HIS A 31 0.99 -15.98 15.19
CA HIS A 31 0.42 -14.65 15.40
C HIS A 31 0.83 -13.71 14.28
N CYS A 32 -0.14 -13.12 13.61
CA CYS A 32 0.05 -12.13 12.57
C CYS A 32 -0.51 -10.78 13.04
N TYR A 33 0.31 -9.74 13.00
CA TYR A 33 -0.05 -8.39 13.41
C TYR A 33 -0.09 -7.50 12.16
N PHE A 34 -1.29 -7.14 11.70
CA PHE A 34 -1.42 -6.12 10.68
C PHE A 34 -1.26 -4.73 11.29
N ILE A 35 -0.36 -3.94 10.74
CA ILE A 35 0.01 -2.63 11.27
C ILE A 35 -0.13 -1.60 10.15
N ILE A 36 -0.92 -0.56 10.39
CA ILE A 36 -1.03 0.60 9.53
C ILE A 36 -0.26 1.74 10.23
N PRO A 37 0.89 2.15 9.68
CA PRO A 37 1.60 3.29 10.20
C PRO A 37 0.79 4.58 9.98
N THR A 38 0.65 5.38 11.02
CA THR A 38 0.05 6.70 10.92
C THR A 38 1.12 7.74 10.59
N GLU A 39 0.79 8.68 9.72
CA GLU A 39 1.64 9.81 9.34
C GLU A 39 1.10 11.07 10.00
N GLU A 40 2.00 11.93 10.44
CA GLU A 40 1.64 13.29 10.85
C GLU A 40 1.63 14.21 9.62
N PHE A 41 0.69 15.13 9.59
CA PHE A 41 0.57 16.12 8.53
C PHE A 41 0.58 17.51 9.12
N GLU A 42 1.25 18.43 8.46
CA GLU A 42 1.18 19.85 8.79
C GLU A 42 -0.24 20.38 8.58
N GLU A 43 -0.59 21.47 9.27
CA GLU A 43 -1.95 22.02 9.24
C GLU A 43 -2.37 22.45 7.82
N GLU A 44 -1.43 22.95 7.02
CA GLU A 44 -1.63 23.29 5.61
C GLU A 44 -1.99 22.09 4.73
N ALA A 45 -1.63 20.89 5.17
CA ALA A 45 -1.90 19.65 4.45
C ALA A 45 -3.20 18.95 4.90
N LYS A 46 -4.12 19.67 5.53
CA LYS A 46 -5.38 19.12 6.08
C LYS A 46 -6.17 18.26 5.10
N LYS A 47 -6.32 18.70 3.85
CA LYS A 47 -7.03 17.91 2.82
C LYS A 47 -6.32 16.58 2.51
N LYS A 48 -4.99 16.59 2.50
CA LYS A 48 -4.18 15.38 2.31
C LYS A 48 -4.35 14.43 3.50
N ALA A 49 -4.35 14.95 4.72
CA ALA A 49 -4.60 14.19 5.93
C ALA A 49 -6.00 13.55 5.92
N GLN A 50 -7.03 14.33 5.60
CA GLN A 50 -8.41 13.85 5.50
C GLN A 50 -8.55 12.70 4.48
N TYR A 51 -7.95 12.88 3.29
CA TYR A 51 -7.95 11.84 2.26
C TYR A 51 -7.22 10.56 2.72
N TYR A 52 -6.05 10.70 3.33
CA TYR A 52 -5.24 9.60 3.82
C TYR A 52 -5.96 8.81 4.90
N TYR A 53 -6.43 9.47 5.96
CA TYR A 53 -7.14 8.83 7.04
C TYR A 53 -8.52 8.30 6.64
N GLY A 54 -9.21 8.99 5.73
CA GLY A 54 -10.46 8.49 5.17
C GLY A 54 -10.27 7.20 4.37
N SER A 55 -9.19 7.10 3.60
CA SER A 55 -8.84 5.88 2.88
C SER A 55 -8.48 4.73 3.83
N ILE A 56 -7.75 5.02 4.91
CA ILE A 56 -7.48 4.04 5.97
C ILE A 56 -8.78 3.55 6.61
N GLN A 57 -9.71 4.45 6.97
CA GLN A 57 -10.99 4.07 7.58
C GLN A 57 -11.81 3.16 6.67
N LYS A 58 -11.90 3.48 5.37
CA LYS A 58 -12.58 2.63 4.39
C LYS A 58 -11.92 1.26 4.27
N PHE A 59 -10.59 1.23 4.22
CA PHE A 59 -9.84 -0.02 4.16
C PHE A 59 -10.02 -0.87 5.43
N MET A 60 -9.99 -0.26 6.61
CA MET A 60 -10.26 -0.96 7.88
C MET A 60 -11.68 -1.53 7.92
N TYR A 61 -12.66 -0.79 7.40
CA TYR A 61 -14.04 -1.27 7.28
C TYR A 61 -14.15 -2.52 6.39
N GLU A 62 -13.43 -2.54 5.26
CA GLU A 62 -13.37 -3.71 4.39
C GLU A 62 -12.67 -4.89 5.07
N LEU A 63 -11.58 -4.66 5.81
CA LEU A 63 -10.87 -5.69 6.57
C LEU A 63 -11.73 -6.32 7.68
N GLN A 64 -12.57 -5.51 8.35
CA GLN A 64 -13.49 -6.00 9.38
C GLN A 64 -14.47 -7.05 8.88
N ARG A 65 -14.83 -7.03 7.60
CA ARG A 65 -15.69 -8.05 6.98
C ARG A 65 -15.07 -9.46 7.00
N TYR A 66 -13.75 -9.51 7.12
CA TYR A 66 -12.93 -10.73 7.24
C TYR A 66 -12.41 -10.93 8.66
N ASP A 67 -12.96 -10.19 9.63
CA ASP A 67 -12.54 -10.29 11.03
C ASP A 67 -11.07 -9.91 11.27
N ILE A 68 -10.53 -8.99 10.47
CA ILE A 68 -9.17 -8.47 10.55
C ILE A 68 -9.23 -7.03 11.06
N GLU A 69 -8.57 -6.78 12.20
CA GLU A 69 -8.48 -5.46 12.82
C GLU A 69 -7.01 -5.04 12.97
N PRO A 70 -6.52 -4.10 12.15
CA PRO A 70 -5.12 -3.69 12.18
C PRO A 70 -4.80 -2.79 13.37
N PHE A 71 -3.53 -2.79 13.77
CA PHE A 71 -2.97 -1.85 14.74
C PHE A 71 -2.62 -0.54 14.04
N LEU A 72 -3.04 0.57 14.63
CA LEU A 72 -2.67 1.92 14.19
C LEU A 72 -1.57 2.46 15.11
N MET A 73 -0.46 2.88 14.55
CA MET A 73 0.64 3.48 15.32
C MET A 73 1.56 4.30 14.45
N SER A 74 2.25 5.27 15.05
CA SER A 74 3.28 6.04 14.38
C SER A 74 4.55 5.20 14.13
N TYR A 75 5.35 5.60 13.15
CA TYR A 75 6.54 4.86 12.72
C TYR A 75 7.60 4.70 13.81
N ASP A 76 7.74 5.68 14.70
CA ASP A 76 8.67 5.63 15.84
C ASP A 76 8.37 4.51 16.82
N LYS A 77 7.10 4.11 16.96
CA LYS A 77 6.63 3.05 17.86
C LYS A 77 6.73 1.64 17.30
N LEU A 78 6.99 1.48 16.01
CA LEU A 78 6.97 0.17 15.34
C LEU A 78 7.95 -0.83 15.96
N ILE A 79 9.20 -0.42 16.20
CA ILE A 79 10.24 -1.31 16.71
C ILE A 79 9.92 -1.75 18.13
N ASP A 80 9.47 -0.83 18.98
CA ASP A 80 9.13 -1.14 20.37
C ASP A 80 7.89 -2.05 20.43
N PHE A 81 6.91 -1.81 19.57
CA PHE A 81 5.77 -2.70 19.41
C PHE A 81 6.21 -4.11 18.99
N CYS A 82 7.08 -4.22 17.99
CA CYS A 82 7.60 -5.51 17.55
C CYS A 82 8.30 -6.26 18.68
N LYS A 83 9.14 -5.58 19.47
CA LYS A 83 9.81 -6.17 20.63
C LYS A 83 8.80 -6.64 21.69
N LYS A 84 7.80 -5.80 22.01
CA LYS A 84 6.76 -6.12 23.00
C LYS A 84 5.94 -7.35 22.59
N GLN A 85 5.66 -7.52 21.29
CA GLN A 85 4.88 -8.64 20.77
C GLN A 85 5.74 -9.84 20.34
N ALA A 86 7.05 -9.81 20.62
CA ALA A 86 8.02 -10.84 20.21
C ALA A 86 7.99 -11.10 18.68
N ILE A 87 7.78 -10.03 17.90
CA ILE A 87 7.82 -10.09 16.43
C ILE A 87 9.28 -10.04 16.01
N ASP A 88 9.76 -11.10 15.38
CA ASP A 88 11.12 -11.23 14.88
C ASP A 88 11.23 -10.99 13.36
N LYS A 89 10.09 -10.86 12.69
CA LYS A 89 10.00 -10.67 11.24
C LYS A 89 8.88 -9.69 10.87
N VAL A 90 9.19 -8.76 9.97
CA VAL A 90 8.19 -7.87 9.39
C VAL A 90 8.17 -8.00 7.86
N VAL A 91 6.97 -7.96 7.29
CA VAL A 91 6.74 -7.93 5.84
C VAL A 91 6.23 -6.55 5.46
N VAL A 92 6.81 -5.97 4.42
CA VAL A 92 6.51 -4.59 4.01
C VAL A 92 6.56 -4.43 2.50
N ALA A 93 5.78 -3.48 1.98
CA ALA A 93 5.88 -3.04 0.59
C ALA A 93 7.15 -2.20 0.40
N GLY A 94 8.22 -2.84 -0.04
CA GLY A 94 9.54 -2.19 -0.17
C GLY A 94 9.74 -1.36 -1.43
N ASP A 95 8.74 -1.30 -2.31
CA ASP A 95 8.73 -0.43 -3.48
C ASP A 95 8.05 0.92 -3.21
N ILE A 96 7.52 1.13 -2.02
CA ILE A 96 7.03 2.43 -1.58
C ILE A 96 8.22 3.28 -1.13
N MET A 97 8.31 4.46 -1.71
CA MET A 97 9.36 5.43 -1.42
C MET A 97 8.73 6.71 -0.87
N SER A 98 9.26 7.21 0.23
CA SER A 98 8.97 8.55 0.70
C SER A 98 10.12 9.47 0.31
N TYR A 99 9.82 10.50 -0.49
CA TYR A 99 10.83 11.47 -0.94
C TYR A 99 11.02 12.63 0.06
N HIS A 100 10.06 12.80 0.98
CA HIS A 100 10.04 13.93 1.89
C HIS A 100 10.26 13.53 3.35
N HIS A 101 9.99 12.27 3.67
CA HIS A 101 10.02 11.75 5.04
C HIS A 101 10.71 10.38 5.04
N GLU A 102 12.04 10.37 5.17
CA GLU A 102 12.84 9.13 5.18
C GLU A 102 12.43 8.21 6.34
N GLU A 103 11.93 8.77 7.44
CA GLU A 103 11.43 8.03 8.58
C GLU A 103 10.24 7.12 8.25
N TYR A 104 9.49 7.43 7.18
CA TYR A 104 8.37 6.62 6.70
C TYR A 104 8.80 5.54 5.69
N ASP A 105 10.06 5.53 5.31
CA ASP A 105 10.63 4.49 4.45
C ASP A 105 11.26 3.37 5.31
N ILE A 106 10.54 2.28 5.44
CA ILE A 106 10.99 1.13 6.25
C ILE A 106 12.34 0.59 5.77
N LEU A 107 12.68 0.71 4.48
CA LEU A 107 13.98 0.26 3.99
C LEU A 107 15.12 1.18 4.43
N HIS A 108 14.89 2.49 4.58
CA HIS A 108 15.85 3.38 5.22
C HIS A 108 16.05 3.03 6.70
N GLN A 109 14.99 2.58 7.37
CA GLN A 109 15.06 2.16 8.77
C GLN A 109 15.56 0.71 8.96
N ARG A 110 15.85 -0.01 7.88
CA ARG A 110 16.26 -1.44 7.93
C ARG A 110 17.40 -1.71 8.89
N LYS A 111 18.34 -0.76 9.03
CA LYS A 111 19.45 -0.86 9.97
C LYS A 111 18.96 -0.90 11.43
N ARG A 112 17.96 -0.08 11.78
CA ARG A 112 17.35 -0.04 13.12
C ARG A 112 16.60 -1.35 13.41
N PHE A 113 15.87 -1.89 12.45
CA PHE A 113 15.22 -3.20 12.58
C PHE A 113 16.24 -4.32 12.78
N LYS A 114 17.33 -4.31 12.00
CA LYS A 114 18.43 -5.27 12.17
C LYS A 114 19.07 -5.19 13.55
N GLN A 115 19.30 -4.00 14.08
CA GLN A 115 19.82 -3.79 15.44
C GLN A 115 18.87 -4.31 16.52
N ALA A 116 17.58 -4.33 16.25
CA ALA A 116 16.55 -4.90 17.11
C ALA A 116 16.34 -6.41 16.90
N ASN A 117 17.17 -7.08 16.07
CA ASN A 117 17.02 -8.47 15.65
C ASN A 117 15.71 -8.78 14.95
N ILE A 118 15.14 -7.80 14.21
CA ILE A 118 13.92 -7.96 13.43
C ILE A 118 14.30 -8.05 11.94
N GLN A 119 13.92 -9.15 11.30
CA GLN A 119 14.10 -9.35 9.88
C GLN A 119 13.08 -8.54 9.08
N VAL A 120 13.51 -7.80 8.05
CA VAL A 120 12.62 -7.08 7.13
C VAL A 120 12.54 -7.83 5.81
N ILE A 121 11.35 -8.31 5.47
CA ILE A 121 11.01 -8.89 4.17
C ILE A 121 10.35 -7.81 3.33
N SER A 122 10.96 -7.51 2.20
CA SER A 122 10.52 -6.46 1.28
C SER A 122 9.88 -7.08 0.05
N LEU A 123 8.59 -6.84 -0.14
CA LEU A 123 7.82 -7.27 -1.31
C LEU A 123 7.53 -6.07 -2.22
N ARG A 124 7.26 -6.33 -3.49
CA ARG A 124 6.85 -5.31 -4.44
C ARG A 124 5.33 -5.29 -4.52
N ALA A 125 4.72 -4.20 -4.07
CA ALA A 125 3.28 -4.08 -3.93
C ALA A 125 2.65 -3.04 -4.87
N ASN A 126 3.27 -1.88 -5.07
CA ASN A 126 2.64 -0.73 -5.71
C ASN A 126 3.21 -0.36 -7.09
N HIS A 127 4.32 -0.94 -7.49
CA HIS A 127 4.93 -0.63 -8.77
C HIS A 127 5.06 -1.88 -9.62
N TYR A 128 4.78 -1.75 -10.91
CA TYR A 128 5.00 -2.83 -11.86
C TYR A 128 6.49 -3.19 -11.94
N PHE A 129 7.36 -2.19 -12.01
CA PHE A 129 8.81 -2.34 -11.89
C PHE A 129 9.27 -1.81 -10.54
N ASN A 130 10.31 -2.40 -9.95
CA ASN A 130 10.91 -1.86 -8.75
C ASN A 130 11.59 -0.51 -9.07
N PRO A 131 11.09 0.62 -8.54
CA PRO A 131 11.61 1.95 -8.86
C PRO A 131 13.09 2.11 -8.45
N ARG A 132 13.54 1.37 -7.43
CA ARG A 132 14.94 1.36 -6.99
C ARG A 132 15.89 0.66 -7.94
N LYS A 133 15.37 -0.08 -8.94
CA LYS A 133 16.15 -0.84 -9.93
C LYS A 133 15.96 -0.32 -11.35
N THR A 134 15.08 0.66 -11.56
CA THR A 134 14.79 1.23 -12.87
C THR A 134 15.67 2.44 -13.17
N HIS A 135 16.91 2.18 -13.60
CA HIS A 135 17.89 3.22 -13.92
C HIS A 135 18.28 3.21 -15.40
N ASN A 136 18.80 4.34 -15.87
CA ASN A 136 19.39 4.46 -17.19
C ASN A 136 20.77 3.76 -17.26
N LYS A 137 21.46 3.84 -18.40
CA LYS A 137 22.79 3.23 -18.59
C LYS A 137 23.87 3.82 -17.67
N GLN A 138 23.67 5.04 -17.18
CA GLN A 138 24.57 5.74 -16.26
C GLN A 138 24.26 5.43 -14.77
N GLY A 139 23.25 4.60 -14.50
CA GLY A 139 22.82 4.28 -13.13
C GLY A 139 21.93 5.35 -12.51
N GLU A 140 21.44 6.32 -13.28
CA GLU A 140 20.57 7.40 -12.83
C GLU A 140 19.09 7.13 -13.16
N PRO A 141 18.14 7.74 -12.43
CA PRO A 141 16.73 7.72 -12.82
C PRO A 141 16.50 8.29 -14.21
N TYR A 142 15.51 7.74 -14.91
CA TYR A 142 15.11 8.30 -16.20
C TYR A 142 14.45 9.67 -16.02
N LYS A 143 14.97 10.70 -16.69
CA LYS A 143 14.39 12.05 -16.73
C LYS A 143 13.25 12.20 -17.73
N VAL A 144 13.22 11.35 -18.76
CA VAL A 144 12.25 11.42 -19.88
C VAL A 144 11.46 10.12 -19.94
N PHE A 145 10.14 10.23 -19.89
CA PHE A 145 9.22 9.09 -19.92
C PHE A 145 9.41 8.21 -21.18
N THR A 146 9.58 8.80 -22.35
CA THR A 146 9.72 8.04 -23.60
C THR A 146 10.91 7.08 -23.57
N SER A 147 12.04 7.51 -23.00
CA SER A 147 13.24 6.69 -22.87
C SER A 147 13.03 5.55 -21.86
N PHE A 148 12.38 5.85 -20.74
CA PHE A 148 11.95 4.86 -19.77
C PHE A 148 11.00 3.83 -20.41
N TYR A 149 9.93 4.29 -21.07
CA TYR A 149 8.92 3.45 -21.70
C TYR A 149 9.51 2.51 -22.77
N ARG A 150 10.35 3.03 -23.70
CA ARG A 150 11.00 2.20 -24.72
C ARG A 150 11.86 1.10 -24.12
N LYS A 151 12.55 1.39 -23.01
CA LYS A 151 13.41 0.41 -22.34
C LYS A 151 12.60 -0.68 -21.63
N TRP A 152 11.50 -0.31 -20.96
CA TRP A 152 10.80 -1.20 -20.05
C TRP A 152 9.54 -1.86 -20.65
N ARG A 153 8.99 -1.29 -21.73
CA ARG A 153 7.83 -1.88 -22.43
C ARG A 153 7.99 -3.37 -22.78
N PRO A 154 9.14 -3.87 -23.28
CA PRO A 154 9.29 -5.30 -23.59
C PRO A 154 9.15 -6.23 -22.38
N TYR A 155 9.28 -5.70 -21.18
CA TYR A 155 9.16 -6.44 -19.91
C TYR A 155 7.79 -6.29 -19.26
N LEU A 156 6.85 -5.60 -19.93
CA LEU A 156 5.46 -5.56 -19.50
C LEU A 156 4.82 -6.91 -19.81
N MET A 157 4.59 -7.69 -18.80
CA MET A 157 3.90 -8.98 -18.87
C MET A 157 2.62 -8.88 -18.03
N ILE A 158 1.55 -9.48 -18.52
CA ILE A 158 0.36 -9.72 -17.69
C ILE A 158 0.82 -10.64 -16.56
N ARG A 159 0.57 -10.24 -15.34
CA ARG A 159 0.86 -11.06 -14.15
C ARG A 159 -0.41 -11.80 -13.77
N ASP A 160 -0.23 -13.03 -13.32
CA ASP A 160 -1.29 -13.74 -12.64
C ASP A 160 -1.66 -13.00 -11.35
N GLU A 161 -2.93 -13.01 -11.01
CA GLU A 161 -3.40 -12.50 -9.74
C GLU A 161 -2.97 -13.45 -8.62
N TYR A 162 -2.73 -12.89 -7.44
CA TYR A 162 -2.48 -13.70 -6.25
C TYR A 162 -3.76 -14.41 -5.83
N ASP A 163 -3.65 -15.69 -5.50
CA ASP A 163 -4.76 -16.54 -5.03
C ASP A 163 -4.63 -16.78 -3.53
N TYR A 164 -5.40 -16.02 -2.74
CA TYR A 164 -5.45 -16.17 -1.28
C TYR A 164 -6.85 -15.89 -0.74
N HIS A 165 -7.13 -16.50 0.41
CA HIS A 165 -8.39 -16.33 1.12
C HIS A 165 -8.18 -15.57 2.43
N LEU A 166 -8.83 -14.42 2.58
CA LEU A 166 -8.70 -13.55 3.76
C LEU A 166 -9.27 -14.22 5.02
N GLU A 167 -10.27 -15.08 4.87
CA GLU A 167 -10.85 -15.90 5.94
C GLU A 167 -9.82 -16.87 6.55
N ASP A 168 -8.89 -17.36 5.75
CA ASP A 168 -7.81 -18.21 6.26
C ASP A 168 -6.72 -17.39 6.94
N ILE A 169 -6.41 -16.22 6.38
CA ILE A 169 -5.46 -15.28 6.98
C ILE A 169 -5.98 -14.84 8.36
N SER A 170 -7.28 -14.54 8.48
CA SER A 170 -7.87 -14.04 9.73
C SER A 170 -7.70 -14.99 10.92
N LYS A 171 -7.56 -16.29 10.68
CA LYS A 171 -7.36 -17.31 11.73
C LYS A 171 -6.06 -17.13 12.52
N VAL A 172 -5.05 -16.51 11.92
CA VAL A 172 -3.75 -16.24 12.56
C VAL A 172 -3.56 -14.78 12.96
N VAL A 173 -4.56 -13.91 12.69
CA VAL A 173 -4.47 -12.48 12.96
C VAL A 173 -4.77 -12.17 14.43
N VAL A 174 -3.89 -11.39 15.03
CA VAL A 174 -4.13 -10.76 16.33
C VAL A 174 -4.87 -9.46 16.13
N LYS A 175 -6.08 -9.36 16.67
CA LYS A 175 -6.95 -8.20 16.51
C LYS A 175 -6.50 -7.03 17.40
N SER A 176 -6.66 -5.84 16.86
CA SER A 176 -6.51 -4.59 17.59
C SER A 176 -7.89 -4.04 17.99
N GLN A 177 -7.90 -3.16 18.98
CA GLN A 177 -9.07 -2.34 19.31
C GLN A 177 -8.87 -0.87 18.89
N HIS A 178 -7.86 -0.61 18.06
CA HIS A 178 -7.54 0.74 17.62
C HIS A 178 -8.58 1.27 16.64
N LYS A 179 -9.04 2.50 16.87
CA LYS A 179 -9.95 3.22 15.97
C LYS A 179 -9.39 4.60 15.69
N ILE A 180 -9.62 5.09 14.48
CA ILE A 180 -9.40 6.50 14.17
C ILE A 180 -10.52 7.28 14.84
N LYS A 181 -10.15 8.23 15.72
CA LYS A 181 -11.11 8.96 16.56
C LYS A 181 -12.03 9.89 15.77
N GLU A 182 -11.47 10.55 14.74
CA GLU A 182 -12.21 11.47 13.89
C GLU A 182 -12.83 10.74 12.70
N ASP A 183 -13.98 11.18 12.26
CA ASP A 183 -14.64 10.62 11.07
C ASP A 183 -14.13 11.31 9.81
N TYR A 184 -13.31 10.60 9.07
CA TYR A 184 -12.79 11.02 7.76
C TYR A 184 -13.38 10.21 6.60
N HIS A 185 -14.34 9.33 6.85
CA HIS A 185 -14.82 8.35 5.89
C HIS A 185 -15.30 8.97 4.56
N SER A 186 -15.93 10.16 4.62
CA SER A 186 -16.42 10.89 3.44
C SER A 186 -15.30 11.43 2.54
N TYR A 187 -14.09 11.57 3.05
CA TYR A 187 -12.95 12.12 2.30
C TYR A 187 -12.08 11.05 1.64
N GLY A 188 -12.18 9.81 2.10
CA GLY A 188 -11.35 8.71 1.61
C GLY A 188 -11.91 8.04 0.37
N ILE A 189 -11.11 7.14 -0.19
CA ILE A 189 -11.51 6.30 -1.30
C ILE A 189 -11.23 4.84 -0.96
N SER A 190 -12.15 3.94 -1.32
CA SER A 190 -11.97 2.49 -1.19
C SER A 190 -11.42 1.89 -2.50
N GLU A 191 -10.93 0.66 -2.43
CA GLU A 191 -10.57 -0.12 -3.61
C GLU A 191 -11.77 -0.29 -4.55
N ARG A 192 -12.97 -0.54 -4.00
CA ARG A 192 -14.20 -0.67 -4.75
C ARG A 192 -14.57 0.62 -5.51
N ASP A 193 -14.39 1.79 -4.89
CA ASP A 193 -14.64 3.07 -5.56
C ASP A 193 -13.73 3.24 -6.78
N VAL A 194 -12.47 2.80 -6.66
CA VAL A 194 -11.49 2.85 -7.77
C VAL A 194 -11.85 1.87 -8.87
N GLN A 195 -12.23 0.65 -8.53
CA GLN A 195 -12.64 -0.38 -9.50
C GLN A 195 -13.90 0.04 -10.26
N ASN A 196 -14.89 0.60 -9.57
CA ASN A 196 -16.11 1.13 -10.20
C ASN A 196 -15.74 2.24 -11.19
N ARG A 197 -14.95 3.21 -10.77
CA ARG A 197 -14.53 4.32 -11.66
C ARG A 197 -13.72 3.83 -12.86
N TRP A 198 -12.89 2.83 -12.67
CA TRP A 198 -12.14 2.22 -13.78
C TRP A 198 -13.08 1.54 -14.78
N SER A 199 -14.06 0.78 -14.29
CA SER A 199 -15.05 0.10 -15.13
C SER A 199 -15.92 1.10 -15.91
N GLU A 200 -16.36 2.20 -15.28
CA GLU A 200 -17.07 3.29 -15.95
C GLU A 200 -16.21 3.90 -17.05
N PHE A 201 -14.95 4.22 -16.75
CA PHE A 201 -14.04 4.79 -17.74
C PHE A 201 -13.82 3.85 -18.93
N LEU A 202 -13.64 2.55 -18.71
CA LEU A 202 -13.48 1.57 -19.78
C LEU A 202 -14.72 1.44 -20.65
N SER A 203 -15.92 1.57 -20.08
CA SER A 203 -17.17 1.39 -20.80
C SER A 203 -17.66 2.63 -21.54
N GLN A 204 -17.27 3.82 -21.09
CA GLN A 204 -17.85 5.08 -21.57
C GLN A 204 -16.83 6.05 -22.20
N ASP A 205 -15.65 6.18 -21.58
CA ASP A 205 -14.75 7.29 -21.85
C ASP A 205 -13.48 6.89 -22.62
N ILE A 206 -13.10 5.60 -22.62
CA ILE A 206 -11.79 5.17 -23.12
C ILE A 206 -11.61 5.40 -24.62
N GLU A 207 -12.68 5.21 -25.41
CA GLU A 207 -12.62 5.37 -26.88
C GLU A 207 -12.25 6.80 -27.28
N ASN A 208 -12.76 7.77 -26.51
CA ASN A 208 -12.54 9.20 -26.78
C ASN A 208 -11.45 9.81 -25.87
N TYR A 209 -10.71 8.96 -25.13
CA TYR A 209 -9.72 9.44 -24.15
C TYR A 209 -8.68 10.40 -24.74
N LYS A 210 -8.22 10.14 -25.96
CA LYS A 210 -7.19 10.96 -26.59
C LYS A 210 -7.66 12.40 -26.80
N GLU A 211 -8.91 12.60 -27.13
CA GLU A 211 -9.54 13.91 -27.33
C GLU A 211 -9.94 14.53 -26.00
N ASN A 212 -10.62 13.75 -25.16
CA ASN A 212 -11.19 14.20 -23.92
C ASN A 212 -10.15 14.61 -22.85
N ARG A 213 -8.95 14.06 -22.88
CA ARG A 213 -7.89 14.38 -21.90
C ARG A 213 -7.45 15.85 -21.94
N GLU A 214 -7.72 16.57 -23.02
CA GLU A 214 -7.39 17.99 -23.18
C GLU A 214 -8.50 18.92 -22.64
N TYR A 215 -9.68 18.38 -22.33
CA TYR A 215 -10.81 19.13 -21.80
C TYR A 215 -10.87 19.07 -20.28
N LEU A 216 -10.47 20.18 -19.61
CA LEU A 216 -10.42 20.26 -18.15
C LEU A 216 -11.79 20.37 -17.45
N PRO A 217 -12.86 20.97 -18.03
CA PRO A 217 -14.13 21.14 -17.33
C PRO A 217 -14.92 19.86 -17.13
N GLU A 218 -14.67 18.83 -17.94
CA GLU A 218 -15.42 17.58 -17.91
C GLU A 218 -14.59 16.44 -17.34
N VAL A 219 -15.25 15.61 -16.52
CA VAL A 219 -14.61 14.45 -15.87
C VAL A 219 -14.58 13.27 -16.84
N LEU A 220 -13.86 13.40 -17.94
CA LEU A 220 -13.79 12.42 -19.03
C LEU A 220 -12.52 11.54 -18.98
N THR A 221 -11.83 11.55 -17.85
CA THR A 221 -10.63 10.74 -17.62
C THR A 221 -10.84 9.78 -16.44
N SER A 222 -10.01 8.74 -16.35
CA SER A 222 -10.10 7.76 -15.27
C SER A 222 -9.91 8.34 -13.86
N GLN A 223 -9.29 9.52 -13.77
CA GLN A 223 -8.90 10.17 -12.50
C GLN A 223 -8.10 9.29 -11.52
N LEU A 224 -7.52 8.20 -12.01
CA LEU A 224 -6.77 7.25 -11.19
C LEU A 224 -5.46 7.83 -10.65
N ARG A 225 -4.93 8.88 -11.28
CA ARG A 225 -3.70 9.53 -10.82
C ARG A 225 -3.80 10.02 -9.38
N ASP A 226 -4.97 10.54 -9.00
CA ASP A 226 -5.19 11.10 -7.68
C ASP A 226 -5.51 10.03 -6.61
N ARG A 227 -5.58 8.76 -7.03
CA ARG A 227 -6.04 7.62 -6.24
C ARG A 227 -4.97 6.54 -6.02
N LYS A 228 -3.70 6.89 -6.17
CA LYS A 228 -2.56 5.94 -6.13
C LYS A 228 -2.45 5.10 -4.87
N SER A 229 -2.93 5.60 -3.74
CA SER A 229 -2.79 4.90 -2.46
C SER A 229 -3.68 3.66 -2.34
N VAL A 230 -4.66 3.50 -3.23
CA VAL A 230 -5.66 2.43 -3.20
C VAL A 230 -5.50 1.47 -4.38
N VAL A 231 -4.82 1.87 -5.44
CA VAL A 231 -4.55 1.06 -6.62
C VAL A 231 -3.08 0.59 -6.63
#